data_4477aad5c9fd45b6dce182028cc3d7f5
#
_entry.id   4477aad5c9fd45b6dce182028cc3d7f5
#
_cell.length_a   1.000
_cell.length_b   1.000
_cell.length_c   1.000
_cell.angle_alpha   90.00
_cell.angle_beta   90.00
_cell.angle_gamma   90.00
#
_symmetry.space_group_name_H-M   'P 1'
#
loop_
_entity.id
_entity.type
_entity.pdbx_description
1 polymer ?
#
loop_
_entity_poly.entity_id
_entity_poly.type
_entity_poly.pdbx_seq_one_letter_code
_entity_poly.pdbx_strand_id
1 'polypeptide(L)'
;QTPATRSSRIIARLDLSSTDEDIAVARFPYLDVEDLPEDQRHLLKRPIALHRQLVHSPGAAKAVGAVGGWIRYDSTLDTRIRELGILAIGWLARAPYEWSHHVKIGQDFGVSEADIHGLIDYLEHGRVGELDTLTQTTLDAACELHRGTELEDETFARLSSELSNEHVVDLITTISFYCCVVRVLGALQIDVEPE
;
A
#
# COMPACT_ATOMS: atom_id res chain seq x y z
N GLN A 1 -25.36 18.28 -8.69
CA GLN A 1 -24.16 17.54 -9.13
C GLN A 1 -23.03 18.00 -8.24
N THR A 2 -22.63 17.16 -7.30
CA THR A 2 -21.47 17.37 -6.42
C THR A 2 -20.21 17.22 -7.30
N PRO A 3 -19.26 18.15 -7.27
CA PRO A 3 -18.03 17.99 -8.05
C PRO A 3 -17.26 16.80 -7.49
N ALA A 4 -16.86 15.89 -8.39
CA ALA A 4 -15.98 14.76 -8.05
C ALA A 4 -14.74 15.29 -7.34
N THR A 5 -14.39 14.69 -6.21
CA THR A 5 -13.23 15.07 -5.42
C THR A 5 -11.95 14.92 -6.25
N ARG A 6 -10.91 15.71 -5.95
CA ARG A 6 -9.60 15.63 -6.63
C ARG A 6 -9.02 14.21 -6.59
N SER A 7 -9.23 13.48 -5.50
CA SER A 7 -8.86 12.04 -5.37
C SER A 7 -9.44 11.16 -6.48
N SER A 8 -10.72 11.34 -6.83
CA SER A 8 -11.36 10.57 -7.91
C SER A 8 -10.72 10.81 -9.28
N ARG A 9 -10.12 12.00 -9.51
CA ARG A 9 -9.39 12.30 -10.76
C ARG A 9 -7.98 11.70 -10.81
N ILE A 10 -7.37 11.44 -9.66
CA ILE A 10 -6.04 10.81 -9.56
C ILE A 10 -6.17 9.31 -9.84
N ILE A 11 -7.22 8.67 -9.32
CA ILE A 11 -7.54 7.26 -9.62
C ILE A 11 -7.77 7.04 -11.12
N ALA A 12 -8.40 7.99 -11.82
CA ALA A 12 -8.58 7.95 -13.27
C ALA A 12 -7.26 7.97 -14.09
N ARG A 13 -6.14 8.43 -13.52
CA ARG A 13 -4.82 8.38 -14.16
C ARG A 13 -4.15 7.00 -14.12
N LEU A 14 -4.62 6.10 -13.27
CA LEU A 14 -4.18 4.71 -13.24
C LEU A 14 -4.73 3.87 -14.41
N ASP A 15 -5.37 4.53 -15.41
CA ASP A 15 -5.99 3.90 -16.59
C ASP A 15 -6.99 2.79 -16.20
N LEU A 16 -7.91 3.15 -15.29
CA LEU A 16 -9.02 2.29 -14.87
C LEU A 16 -10.20 2.32 -15.86
N SER A 17 -9.97 2.78 -17.09
CA SER A 17 -10.97 2.84 -18.16
C SER A 17 -11.15 1.48 -18.85
N SER A 18 -11.31 0.39 -18.08
CA SER A 18 -11.90 -0.81 -18.65
C SER A 18 -13.39 -0.57 -18.84
N THR A 19 -13.87 -0.72 -20.06
CA THR A 19 -15.29 -0.75 -20.39
C THR A 19 -15.97 -1.90 -19.65
N ASP A 20 -17.26 -1.78 -19.34
CA ASP A 20 -18.07 -2.73 -18.55
C ASP A 20 -18.00 -4.23 -18.94
N GLU A 21 -17.21 -4.60 -19.94
CA GLU A 21 -17.04 -5.99 -20.41
C GLU A 21 -15.82 -6.72 -19.82
N ASP A 22 -14.88 -6.00 -19.14
CA ASP A 22 -13.65 -6.57 -18.56
C ASP A 22 -13.54 -6.30 -17.05
N ILE A 23 -14.61 -6.48 -16.28
CA ILE A 23 -14.49 -6.50 -14.81
C ILE A 23 -13.70 -7.75 -14.48
N ALA A 24 -12.42 -7.58 -14.12
CA ALA A 24 -11.58 -8.66 -13.65
C ALA A 24 -12.21 -9.26 -12.40
N VAL A 25 -12.81 -10.42 -12.53
CA VAL A 25 -13.38 -11.15 -11.39
C VAL A 25 -12.22 -11.82 -10.67
N ALA A 26 -12.17 -11.66 -9.34
CA ALA A 26 -11.16 -12.33 -8.53
C ALA A 26 -11.07 -13.83 -8.85
N ARG A 27 -9.84 -14.38 -8.85
CA ARG A 27 -9.60 -15.77 -9.28
C ARG A 27 -10.23 -16.83 -8.40
N PHE A 28 -10.52 -16.50 -7.14
CA PHE A 28 -11.27 -17.33 -6.22
C PHE A 28 -12.51 -16.60 -5.73
N PRO A 29 -13.58 -17.29 -5.31
CA PRO A 29 -14.71 -16.65 -4.68
C PRO A 29 -14.28 -15.96 -3.39
N TYR A 30 -14.90 -14.82 -3.09
CA TYR A 30 -14.71 -14.16 -1.80
C TYR A 30 -15.41 -14.95 -0.70
N LEU A 31 -14.66 -15.39 0.31
CA LEU A 31 -15.23 -16.06 1.46
C LEU A 31 -15.73 -15.05 2.49
N ASP A 32 -16.85 -15.36 3.11
CA ASP A 32 -17.41 -14.64 4.25
C ASP A 32 -17.16 -15.41 5.56
N VAL A 33 -17.46 -14.77 6.69
CA VAL A 33 -17.23 -15.38 8.02
C VAL A 33 -17.99 -16.70 8.18
N GLU A 34 -19.18 -16.79 7.56
CA GLU A 34 -20.05 -17.96 7.58
C GLU A 34 -19.48 -19.14 6.81
N ASP A 35 -18.63 -18.89 5.81
CA ASP A 35 -17.97 -19.93 5.00
C ASP A 35 -16.80 -20.57 5.75
N LEU A 36 -16.34 -19.96 6.86
CA LEU A 36 -15.17 -20.42 7.59
C LEU A 36 -15.56 -21.34 8.76
N PRO A 37 -14.72 -22.36 9.04
CA PRO A 37 -14.79 -23.09 10.31
C PRO A 37 -14.75 -22.15 11.50
N GLU A 38 -15.45 -22.49 12.59
CA GLU A 38 -15.61 -21.62 13.76
C GLU A 38 -14.27 -21.13 14.34
N ASP A 39 -13.29 -22.02 14.41
CA ASP A 39 -11.95 -21.74 14.91
C ASP A 39 -11.13 -20.81 14.00
N GLN A 40 -11.55 -20.62 12.74
CA GLN A 40 -10.88 -19.75 11.75
C GLN A 40 -11.58 -18.41 11.52
N ARG A 41 -12.80 -18.23 11.99
CA ARG A 41 -13.59 -16.99 11.81
C ARG A 41 -12.86 -15.74 12.31
N HIS A 42 -12.01 -15.88 13.31
CA HIS A 42 -11.19 -14.79 13.83
C HIS A 42 -10.21 -14.21 12.80
N LEU A 43 -9.87 -14.93 11.73
CA LEU A 43 -9.00 -14.44 10.64
C LEU A 43 -9.68 -13.40 9.76
N LEU A 44 -11.02 -13.34 9.78
CA LEU A 44 -11.81 -12.43 8.96
C LEU A 44 -12.51 -11.34 9.79
N LYS A 45 -11.89 -10.89 10.90
CA LYS A 45 -12.40 -9.78 11.72
C LYS A 45 -12.56 -8.48 10.93
N ARG A 46 -11.76 -8.31 9.88
CA ARG A 46 -11.84 -7.19 8.94
C ARG A 46 -12.07 -7.78 7.54
N PRO A 47 -13.33 -7.86 7.07
CA PRO A 47 -13.71 -8.58 5.86
C PRO A 47 -13.47 -7.75 4.58
N ILE A 48 -12.28 -7.17 4.44
CA ILE A 48 -11.85 -6.53 3.18
C ILE A 48 -11.53 -7.59 2.13
N ALA A 49 -11.63 -7.26 0.85
CA ALA A 49 -11.46 -8.19 -0.25
C ALA A 49 -10.14 -8.98 -0.19
N LEU A 50 -9.03 -8.33 0.18
CA LEU A 50 -7.75 -9.00 0.39
C LEU A 50 -7.86 -10.12 1.45
N HIS A 51 -8.47 -9.85 2.60
CA HIS A 51 -8.60 -10.86 3.66
C HIS A 51 -9.55 -11.99 3.26
N ARG A 52 -10.64 -11.68 2.56
CA ARG A 52 -11.60 -12.66 2.04
C ARG A 52 -10.98 -13.61 1.01
N GLN A 53 -9.91 -13.18 0.33
CA GLN A 53 -9.11 -14.03 -0.55
C GLN A 53 -8.03 -14.82 0.21
N LEU A 54 -7.34 -14.17 1.15
CA LEU A 54 -6.27 -14.81 1.91
C LEU A 54 -6.74 -15.96 2.78
N VAL A 55 -7.98 -15.94 3.28
CA VAL A 55 -8.51 -17.00 4.16
C VAL A 55 -8.73 -18.34 3.46
N HIS A 56 -8.61 -18.42 2.12
CA HIS A 56 -8.46 -19.70 1.42
C HIS A 56 -7.21 -20.47 1.89
N SER A 57 -6.23 -19.75 2.46
CA SER A 57 -5.08 -20.33 3.17
C SER A 57 -4.99 -19.73 4.57
N PRO A 58 -5.57 -20.37 5.60
CA PRO A 58 -5.60 -19.81 6.95
C PRO A 58 -4.22 -19.48 7.52
N GLY A 59 -3.20 -20.29 7.16
CA GLY A 59 -1.81 -20.03 7.53
C GLY A 59 -1.25 -18.74 6.90
N ALA A 60 -1.51 -18.51 5.61
CA ALA A 60 -1.10 -17.29 4.92
C ALA A 60 -1.85 -16.06 5.47
N ALA A 61 -3.18 -16.17 5.67
CA ALA A 61 -3.98 -15.11 6.26
C ALA A 61 -3.45 -14.68 7.64
N LYS A 62 -3.11 -15.66 8.50
CA LYS A 62 -2.51 -15.40 9.81
C LYS A 62 -1.15 -14.69 9.70
N ALA A 63 -0.27 -15.16 8.82
CA ALA A 63 1.07 -14.60 8.67
C ALA A 63 1.02 -13.16 8.10
N VAL A 64 0.27 -12.94 7.02
CA VAL A 64 0.08 -11.62 6.42
C VAL A 64 -0.59 -10.68 7.42
N GLY A 65 -1.62 -11.13 8.11
CA GLY A 65 -2.32 -10.36 9.14
C GLY A 65 -1.42 -9.98 10.32
N ALA A 66 -0.47 -10.84 10.72
CA ALA A 66 0.48 -10.54 11.78
C ALA A 66 1.46 -9.43 11.38
N VAL A 67 2.04 -9.49 10.17
CA VAL A 67 2.94 -8.45 9.67
C VAL A 67 2.18 -7.13 9.48
N GLY A 68 1.02 -7.16 8.83
CA GLY A 68 0.21 -5.95 8.63
C GLY A 68 -0.28 -5.33 9.94
N GLY A 69 -0.56 -6.16 10.96
CA GLY A 69 -0.91 -5.72 12.31
C GLY A 69 0.25 -5.02 12.99
N TRP A 70 1.44 -5.61 12.95
CA TRP A 70 2.66 -5.01 13.50
C TRP A 70 2.96 -3.65 12.83
N ILE A 71 2.94 -3.58 11.49
CA ILE A 71 3.17 -2.32 10.74
C ILE A 71 2.22 -1.22 11.22
N ARG A 72 0.95 -1.57 11.45
CA ARG A 72 -0.09 -0.57 11.75
C ARG A 72 -0.13 -0.15 13.21
N TYR A 73 0.12 -1.07 14.15
CA TYR A 73 -0.22 -0.87 15.56
C TYR A 73 0.98 -0.93 16.50
N ASP A 74 2.04 -1.63 16.14
CA ASP A 74 3.16 -1.92 17.04
C ASP A 74 4.43 -1.16 16.64
N SER A 75 4.67 -0.90 15.33
CA SER A 75 5.78 -0.08 14.88
C SER A 75 5.62 1.37 15.33
N THR A 76 6.71 1.96 15.81
CA THR A 76 6.81 3.35 16.25
C THR A 76 7.31 4.29 15.17
N LEU A 77 7.50 3.79 13.94
CA LEU A 77 7.83 4.61 12.77
C LEU A 77 6.77 5.69 12.56
N ASP A 78 7.20 6.89 12.21
CA ASP A 78 6.28 7.98 11.87
C ASP A 78 5.21 7.52 10.88
N THR A 79 3.95 7.75 11.25
CA THR A 79 2.81 7.18 10.52
C THR A 79 2.64 7.77 9.13
N ARG A 80 2.98 9.05 8.94
CA ARG A 80 2.96 9.72 7.62
C ARG A 80 4.02 9.11 6.71
N ILE A 81 5.25 8.95 7.19
CA ILE A 81 6.37 8.35 6.44
C ILE A 81 6.04 6.90 6.06
N ARG A 82 5.50 6.13 6.98
CA ARG A 82 5.02 4.77 6.72
C ARG A 82 4.01 4.74 5.57
N GLU A 83 2.97 5.56 5.63
CA GLU A 83 1.91 5.57 4.62
C GLU A 83 2.42 6.10 3.27
N LEU A 84 3.36 7.04 3.25
CA LEU A 84 3.99 7.50 2.01
C LEU A 84 4.81 6.39 1.34
N GLY A 85 5.53 5.57 2.11
CA GLY A 85 6.21 4.39 1.57
C GLY A 85 5.24 3.37 0.97
N ILE A 86 4.10 3.13 1.63
CA ILE A 86 3.04 2.23 1.15
C ILE A 86 2.39 2.77 -0.13
N LEU A 87 2.01 4.05 -0.12
CA LEU A 87 1.43 4.73 -1.29
C LEU A 87 2.37 4.72 -2.49
N ALA A 88 3.68 4.91 -2.26
CA ALA A 88 4.66 4.82 -3.33
C ALA A 88 4.65 3.45 -4.01
N ILE A 89 4.57 2.35 -3.24
CA ILE A 89 4.47 1.00 -3.80
C ILE A 89 3.14 0.81 -4.54
N GLY A 90 2.02 1.27 -3.99
CA GLY A 90 0.72 1.23 -4.66
C GLY A 90 0.74 1.92 -6.02
N TRP A 91 1.40 3.09 -6.10
CA TRP A 91 1.56 3.85 -7.34
C TRP A 91 2.49 3.18 -8.34
N LEU A 92 3.70 2.81 -7.91
CA LEU A 92 4.73 2.19 -8.76
C LEU A 92 4.28 0.84 -9.33
N ALA A 93 3.59 0.04 -8.53
CA ALA A 93 3.04 -1.25 -8.95
C ALA A 93 1.75 -1.15 -9.77
N ARG A 94 1.21 0.07 -9.95
CA ARG A 94 -0.11 0.30 -10.57
C ARG A 94 -1.19 -0.59 -9.93
N ALA A 95 -1.23 -0.62 -8.60
CA ALA A 95 -2.13 -1.43 -7.81
C ALA A 95 -3.31 -0.59 -7.31
N PRO A 96 -4.44 -0.51 -8.06
CA PRO A 96 -5.54 0.39 -7.74
C PRO A 96 -6.19 0.07 -6.40
N TYR A 97 -6.26 -1.21 -6.02
CA TYR A 97 -6.75 -1.63 -4.72
C TYR A 97 -5.94 -1.01 -3.58
N GLU A 98 -4.62 -1.21 -3.62
CA GLU A 98 -3.71 -0.71 -2.59
C GLU A 98 -3.72 0.81 -2.52
N TRP A 99 -3.66 1.46 -3.68
CA TRP A 99 -3.72 2.90 -3.79
C TRP A 99 -5.00 3.48 -3.17
N SER A 100 -6.18 2.99 -3.57
CA SER A 100 -7.46 3.53 -3.08
C SER A 100 -7.63 3.38 -1.58
N HIS A 101 -7.20 2.23 -1.03
CA HIS A 101 -7.24 1.97 0.41
C HIS A 101 -6.30 2.89 1.18
N HIS A 102 -5.04 3.00 0.73
CA HIS A 102 -4.02 3.74 1.47
C HIS A 102 -4.09 5.26 1.27
N VAL A 103 -4.75 5.77 0.24
CA VAL A 103 -5.11 7.20 0.16
C VAL A 103 -6.00 7.59 1.35
N LYS A 104 -7.03 6.81 1.66
CA LYS A 104 -7.94 7.08 2.79
C LYS A 104 -7.22 6.89 4.14
N ILE A 105 -6.53 5.76 4.29
CA ILE A 105 -5.78 5.43 5.52
C ILE A 105 -4.68 6.47 5.77
N GLY A 106 -3.92 6.84 4.75
CA GLY A 106 -2.84 7.80 4.85
C GLY A 106 -3.32 9.17 5.34
N GLN A 107 -4.49 9.62 4.86
CA GLN A 107 -5.10 10.87 5.33
C GLN A 107 -5.42 10.81 6.83
N ASP A 108 -5.94 9.68 7.33
CA ASP A 108 -6.19 9.48 8.76
C ASP A 108 -4.88 9.48 9.59
N PHE A 109 -3.75 9.16 8.97
CA PHE A 109 -2.42 9.09 9.58
C PHE A 109 -1.50 10.26 9.21
N GLY A 110 -2.04 11.37 8.72
CA GLY A 110 -1.31 12.62 8.54
C GLY A 110 -0.75 12.88 7.15
N VAL A 111 -1.02 12.01 6.17
CA VAL A 111 -0.69 12.29 4.77
C VAL A 111 -1.67 13.32 4.21
N SER A 112 -1.16 14.45 3.74
CA SER A 112 -1.96 15.52 3.15
C SER A 112 -2.23 15.30 1.65
N GLU A 113 -3.19 16.03 1.09
CA GLU A 113 -3.37 16.05 -0.37
C GLU A 113 -2.11 16.58 -1.10
N ALA A 114 -1.38 17.50 -0.47
CA ALA A 114 -0.14 18.01 -1.03
C ALA A 114 0.94 16.93 -1.08
N ASP A 115 1.03 16.08 -0.05
CA ASP A 115 1.94 14.93 -0.04
C ASP A 115 1.61 13.94 -1.17
N ILE A 116 0.33 13.63 -1.37
CA ILE A 116 -0.11 12.71 -2.44
C ILE A 116 0.25 13.27 -3.82
N HIS A 117 0.02 14.56 -4.05
CA HIS A 117 0.40 15.20 -5.32
C HIS A 117 1.92 15.25 -5.50
N GLY A 118 2.65 15.62 -4.44
CA GLY A 118 4.11 15.65 -4.44
C GLY A 118 4.72 14.28 -4.72
N LEU A 119 4.19 13.22 -4.08
CA LEU A 119 4.59 11.84 -4.33
C LEU A 119 4.44 11.47 -5.81
N ILE A 120 3.28 11.75 -6.42
CA ILE A 120 3.04 11.45 -7.83
C ILE A 120 4.00 12.24 -8.73
N ASP A 121 4.14 13.54 -8.50
CA ASP A 121 5.05 14.39 -9.29
C ASP A 121 6.51 13.95 -9.15
N TYR A 122 6.91 13.51 -7.96
CA TYR A 122 8.25 12.97 -7.71
C TYR A 122 8.47 11.65 -8.46
N LEU A 123 7.58 10.70 -8.30
CA LEU A 123 7.73 9.35 -8.88
C LEU A 123 7.62 9.36 -10.42
N GLU A 124 6.81 10.25 -11.01
CA GLU A 124 6.62 10.29 -12.46
C GLU A 124 7.59 11.23 -13.19
N HIS A 125 8.00 12.31 -12.52
CA HIS A 125 8.71 13.42 -13.19
C HIS A 125 10.01 13.83 -12.49
N GLY A 126 10.34 13.23 -11.35
CA GLY A 126 11.51 13.61 -10.55
C GLY A 126 11.42 15.02 -9.95
N ARG A 127 10.20 15.56 -9.78
CA ARG A 127 10.00 16.90 -9.23
C ARG A 127 9.90 16.85 -7.73
N VAL A 128 10.84 17.45 -7.05
CA VAL A 128 10.91 17.48 -5.58
C VAL A 128 9.76 18.30 -4.96
N GLY A 129 9.40 19.43 -5.57
CA GLY A 129 8.36 20.31 -5.05
C GLY A 129 8.62 20.75 -3.61
N GLU A 130 7.61 20.57 -2.73
CA GLU A 130 7.66 20.90 -1.30
C GLU A 130 7.92 19.66 -0.41
N LEU A 131 8.32 18.52 -1.00
CA LEU A 131 8.61 17.31 -0.23
C LEU A 131 9.84 17.50 0.66
N ASP A 132 9.73 17.19 1.94
CA ASP A 132 10.88 17.16 2.85
C ASP A 132 11.88 16.05 2.50
N THR A 133 13.11 16.17 3.02
CA THR A 133 14.21 15.24 2.69
C THR A 133 13.90 13.80 3.04
N LEU A 134 13.29 13.55 4.21
CA LEU A 134 12.94 12.18 4.62
C LEU A 134 11.87 11.58 3.72
N THR A 135 10.88 12.37 3.31
CA THR A 135 9.87 11.95 2.34
C THR A 135 10.53 11.58 1.01
N GLN A 136 11.39 12.44 0.44
CA GLN A 136 12.11 12.13 -0.80
C GLN A 136 12.90 10.83 -0.69
N THR A 137 13.67 10.67 0.40
CA THR A 137 14.47 9.46 0.63
C THR A 137 13.60 8.21 0.78
N THR A 138 12.43 8.33 1.39
CA THR A 138 11.43 7.24 1.48
C THR A 138 10.92 6.83 0.10
N LEU A 139 10.66 7.81 -0.78
CA LEU A 139 10.23 7.54 -2.15
C LEU A 139 11.34 6.90 -2.99
N ASP A 140 12.61 7.34 -2.81
CA ASP A 140 13.77 6.72 -3.46
C ASP A 140 13.89 5.26 -3.03
N ALA A 141 13.83 4.98 -1.72
CA ALA A 141 13.87 3.62 -1.19
C ALA A 141 12.72 2.75 -1.75
N ALA A 142 11.51 3.30 -1.87
CA ALA A 142 10.39 2.60 -2.49
C ALA A 142 10.65 2.28 -3.97
N CYS A 143 11.23 3.22 -4.72
CA CYS A 143 11.62 3.02 -6.11
C CYS A 143 12.66 1.91 -6.27
N GLU A 144 13.69 1.92 -5.45
CA GLU A 144 14.80 0.97 -5.48
C GLU A 144 14.30 -0.44 -5.13
N LEU A 145 13.57 -0.59 -4.01
CA LEU A 145 13.00 -1.86 -3.57
C LEU A 145 11.87 -2.39 -4.47
N HIS A 146 11.18 -1.51 -5.20
CA HIS A 146 10.21 -1.93 -6.20
C HIS A 146 10.88 -2.49 -7.47
N ARG A 147 11.99 -1.89 -7.91
CA ARG A 147 12.75 -2.31 -9.09
C ARG A 147 13.66 -3.51 -8.85
N GLY A 148 14.23 -3.57 -7.64
CA GLY A 148 15.23 -4.56 -7.24
C GLY A 148 14.99 -5.12 -5.85
N THR A 149 16.09 -5.51 -5.20
CA THR A 149 16.10 -6.11 -3.85
C THR A 149 17.05 -5.39 -2.90
N GLU A 150 17.76 -4.38 -3.37
CA GLU A 150 18.80 -3.67 -2.63
C GLU A 150 18.52 -2.17 -2.63
N LEU A 151 18.96 -1.48 -1.60
CA LEU A 151 19.03 -0.04 -1.56
C LEU A 151 20.43 0.40 -2.01
N GLU A 152 20.50 1.51 -2.73
CA GLU A 152 21.75 2.19 -3.00
C GLU A 152 22.38 2.68 -1.68
N ASP A 153 23.71 2.64 -1.58
CA ASP A 153 24.43 3.06 -0.36
C ASP A 153 24.07 4.52 0.03
N GLU A 154 23.85 5.39 -0.94
CA GLU A 154 23.47 6.77 -0.71
C GLU A 154 22.07 6.86 -0.07
N THR A 155 21.09 6.15 -0.59
CA THR A 155 19.72 6.10 -0.04
C THR A 155 19.72 5.54 1.38
N PHE A 156 20.47 4.45 1.62
CA PHE A 156 20.60 3.89 2.95
C PHE A 156 21.27 4.85 3.93
N ALA A 157 22.33 5.56 3.51
CA ALA A 157 23.01 6.55 4.34
C ALA A 157 22.10 7.72 4.71
N ARG A 158 21.28 8.20 3.76
CA ARG A 158 20.31 9.27 4.00
C ARG A 158 19.24 8.83 4.99
N LEU A 159 18.65 7.64 4.84
CA LEU A 159 17.70 7.09 5.81
C LEU A 159 18.33 7.01 7.21
N SER A 160 19.54 6.48 7.31
CA SER A 160 20.26 6.29 8.58
C SER A 160 20.66 7.60 9.25
N SER A 161 20.71 8.71 8.50
CA SER A 161 20.99 10.02 9.07
C SER A 161 19.77 10.69 9.73
N GLU A 162 18.55 10.28 9.33
CA GLU A 162 17.30 10.88 9.80
C GLU A 162 16.49 9.94 10.71
N LEU A 163 16.71 8.63 10.60
CA LEU A 163 15.97 7.60 11.34
C LEU A 163 16.89 6.80 12.26
N SER A 164 16.33 6.27 13.34
CA SER A 164 17.00 5.24 14.15
C SER A 164 17.16 3.95 13.34
N ASN A 165 18.09 3.07 13.76
CA ASN A 165 18.25 1.75 13.13
C ASN A 165 16.94 0.95 13.14
N GLU A 166 16.15 1.05 14.20
CA GLU A 166 14.84 0.42 14.32
C GLU A 166 13.90 0.94 13.23
N HIS A 167 13.78 2.26 13.09
CA HIS A 167 12.87 2.87 12.09
C HIS A 167 13.35 2.66 10.65
N VAL A 168 14.66 2.55 10.39
CA VAL A 168 15.17 2.15 9.07
C VAL A 168 14.72 0.72 8.74
N VAL A 169 14.86 -0.21 9.68
CA VAL A 169 14.40 -1.60 9.51
C VAL A 169 12.88 -1.66 9.34
N ASP A 170 12.13 -0.90 10.14
CA ASP A 170 10.66 -0.83 10.05
C ASP A 170 10.21 -0.31 8.68
N LEU A 171 10.85 0.74 8.17
CA LEU A 171 10.53 1.31 6.86
C LEU A 171 10.84 0.34 5.72
N ILE A 172 12.04 -0.26 5.72
CA ILE A 172 12.44 -1.25 4.71
C ILE A 172 11.50 -2.46 4.75
N THR A 173 11.16 -2.94 5.95
CA THR A 173 10.24 -4.07 6.12
C THR A 173 8.85 -3.72 5.60
N THR A 174 8.35 -2.51 5.91
CA THR A 174 7.05 -2.03 5.43
C THR A 174 7.01 -1.98 3.90
N ILE A 175 7.96 -1.29 3.26
CA ILE A 175 8.03 -1.18 1.81
C ILE A 175 8.11 -2.57 1.16
N SER A 176 8.99 -3.43 1.66
CA SER A 176 9.17 -4.79 1.12
C SER A 176 7.92 -5.66 1.29
N PHE A 177 7.25 -5.55 2.43
CA PHE A 177 6.00 -6.26 2.67
C PHE A 177 4.90 -5.80 1.71
N TYR A 178 4.78 -4.50 1.46
CA TYR A 178 3.80 -3.99 0.49
C TYR A 178 4.17 -4.33 -0.95
N CYS A 179 5.45 -4.49 -1.30
CA CYS A 179 5.85 -5.13 -2.55
C CYS A 179 5.33 -6.58 -2.67
N CYS A 180 5.24 -7.31 -1.56
CA CYS A 180 4.60 -8.64 -1.53
C CYS A 180 3.08 -8.50 -1.71
N VAL A 181 2.43 -7.61 -0.95
CA VAL A 181 0.97 -7.43 -0.96
C VAL A 181 0.46 -7.11 -2.37
N VAL A 182 1.06 -6.13 -3.07
CA VAL A 182 0.61 -5.75 -4.42
C VAL A 182 0.75 -6.88 -5.44
N ARG A 183 1.73 -7.79 -5.25
CA ARG A 183 1.88 -8.99 -6.09
C ARG A 183 0.78 -10.02 -5.80
N VAL A 184 0.38 -10.18 -4.55
CA VAL A 184 -0.75 -11.05 -4.16
C VAL A 184 -2.05 -10.49 -4.74
N LEU A 185 -2.29 -9.19 -4.58
CA LEU A 185 -3.46 -8.49 -5.14
C LEU A 185 -3.57 -8.71 -6.65
N GLY A 186 -2.50 -8.45 -7.39
CA GLY A 186 -2.47 -8.61 -8.84
C GLY A 186 -2.57 -10.07 -9.28
N ALA A 187 -1.85 -10.99 -8.59
CA ALA A 187 -1.86 -12.41 -8.94
C ALA A 187 -3.23 -13.05 -8.71
N LEU A 188 -3.99 -12.63 -7.71
CA LEU A 188 -5.34 -13.11 -7.40
C LEU A 188 -6.44 -12.28 -8.09
N GLN A 189 -6.07 -11.20 -8.79
CA GLN A 189 -7.00 -10.26 -9.44
C GLN A 189 -8.07 -9.75 -8.47
N ILE A 190 -7.61 -9.28 -7.30
CA ILE A 190 -8.52 -8.80 -6.25
C ILE A 190 -9.14 -7.48 -6.69
N ASP A 191 -10.48 -7.42 -6.65
CA ASP A 191 -11.24 -6.26 -7.08
C ASP A 191 -11.09 -5.08 -6.12
N VAL A 192 -11.12 -3.87 -6.68
CA VAL A 192 -11.26 -2.65 -5.86
C VAL A 192 -12.64 -2.64 -5.23
N GLU A 193 -12.71 -2.45 -3.93
CA GLU A 193 -13.98 -2.38 -3.23
C GLU A 193 -14.75 -1.11 -3.63
N PRO A 194 -16.07 -1.19 -3.83
CA PRO A 194 -16.89 -0.01 -4.09
C PRO A 194 -16.81 0.97 -2.91
N GLU A 195 -16.87 2.27 -3.22
CA GLU A 195 -16.87 3.34 -2.22
C GLU A 195 -18.16 3.37 -1.39
#